data_0399f30cbfdaf9b40119e2a376e6009d
#
_entry.id   0399f30cbfdaf9b40119e2a376e6009d
#
_cell.length_a   1.000
_cell.length_b   1.000
_cell.length_c   1.000
_cell.angle_alpha   90.00
_cell.angle_beta   90.00
_cell.angle_gamma   90.00
#
_symmetry.space_group_name_H-M   'P 1'
#
loop_
_entity.id
_entity.type
_entity.pdbx_description
1 polymer ?
#
loop_
_entity_poly.entity_id
_entity_poly.type
_entity_poly.pdbx_seq_one_letter_code
_entity_poly.pdbx_strand_id
1 'polypeptide(L)'
;MSTNPAGMNADPAVRPFHVGMAEEAIADLRRRIAAWRPPEREPVDDQSQGVQLATVQALASYWATEYDWRRCEAKLNALPQFTTEIDGLDVHFIHVRSAQQNALPLIVSHGWPGSIIEQLKIIEPLTNPTEHGGSASDAFDVVIPSLPGYGFSGKPAATGWGLDRIARAWAVLMGRLGYTRYVAQGGDWGTAISAAMARQAAEGLLGIHVNFAQMVPLEMLGHIRNGDPAPAGLSDAEKAAYEQVAFATYRRGYGVIQGTRPQTIGYSLADTPVGLAAWLLDHDATSYGHLAGLFAGHPYGAITRDDWLDNTSLYWFTNTATSAARLYWQLAITGQSFYAPADVSLPAAVTVFPEEYVQAPRSWTEQAYHKLIYFNQAERGGHFAAWEQPQLLSEELRAAFRTLR
;
A
#
# COMPACT_ATOMS: atom_id res chain seq x y z
N MET A 1 30.94 3.74 -18.65
CA MET A 1 30.53 5.13 -18.94
C MET A 1 29.09 5.05 -19.41
N SER A 2 28.15 5.24 -18.49
CA SER A 2 26.71 5.20 -18.77
C SER A 2 26.29 6.59 -19.24
N THR A 3 25.88 6.70 -20.49
CA THR A 3 25.35 7.92 -21.09
C THR A 3 23.93 8.15 -20.56
N ASN A 4 23.78 9.21 -19.78
CA ASN A 4 22.49 9.75 -19.35
C ASN A 4 21.72 10.23 -20.62
N PRO A 5 20.54 9.71 -20.98
CA PRO A 5 19.78 10.24 -22.09
C PRO A 5 19.17 11.60 -21.70
N ALA A 6 19.40 12.54 -22.54
CA ALA A 6 19.16 13.97 -22.37
C ALA A 6 17.68 14.33 -22.18
N GLY A 7 17.45 15.34 -21.30
CA GLY A 7 16.56 16.45 -21.60
C GLY A 7 15.16 16.40 -21.04
N MET A 8 15.02 16.41 -19.70
CA MET A 8 14.02 17.27 -19.05
C MET A 8 14.76 17.96 -17.89
N ASN A 9 14.69 19.28 -17.82
CA ASN A 9 15.20 20.03 -16.67
C ASN A 9 14.41 19.60 -15.45
N ALA A 10 14.96 18.66 -14.67
CA ALA A 10 14.41 18.34 -13.37
C ALA A 10 14.41 19.62 -12.54
N ASP A 11 13.31 19.95 -11.90
CA ASP A 11 13.23 21.03 -10.93
C ASP A 11 14.39 20.84 -9.94
N PRO A 12 15.24 21.84 -9.67
CA PRO A 12 16.37 21.73 -8.74
C PRO A 12 15.94 21.29 -7.33
N ALA A 13 14.64 21.29 -7.05
CA ALA A 13 14.05 20.74 -5.83
C ALA A 13 14.07 19.19 -5.77
N VAL A 14 14.30 18.46 -6.87
CA VAL A 14 14.38 16.98 -6.90
C VAL A 14 15.83 16.55 -6.69
N ARG A 15 16.10 15.88 -5.57
CA ARG A 15 17.45 15.47 -5.14
C ARG A 15 17.57 13.95 -5.20
N PRO A 16 18.68 13.38 -5.71
CA PRO A 16 18.95 11.95 -5.64
C PRO A 16 18.94 11.45 -4.19
N PHE A 17 18.40 10.23 -3.99
CA PHE A 17 18.37 9.56 -2.70
C PHE A 17 19.07 8.21 -2.78
N HIS A 18 19.75 7.83 -1.71
CA HIS A 18 20.44 6.54 -1.59
C HIS A 18 20.17 5.95 -0.21
N VAL A 19 19.80 4.68 -0.17
CA VAL A 19 19.57 3.93 1.09
C VAL A 19 20.92 3.49 1.65
N GLY A 20 21.15 3.77 2.93
CA GLY A 20 22.38 3.34 3.63
C GLY A 20 22.11 3.22 5.12
N MET A 21 21.91 1.99 5.61
CA MET A 21 21.78 1.72 7.03
C MET A 21 23.15 1.45 7.66
N ALA A 22 23.39 2.11 8.79
CA ALA A 22 24.63 1.89 9.56
C ALA A 22 24.69 0.44 10.07
N GLU A 23 25.90 -0.14 10.10
CA GLU A 23 26.10 -1.51 10.63
C GLU A 23 25.63 -1.64 12.06
N GLU A 24 25.81 -0.58 12.86
CA GLU A 24 25.37 -0.54 14.26
C GLU A 24 23.84 -0.68 14.38
N ALA A 25 23.07 -0.12 13.44
CA ALA A 25 21.61 -0.26 13.43
C ALA A 25 21.19 -1.69 13.10
N ILE A 26 21.88 -2.35 12.17
CA ILE A 26 21.62 -3.75 11.82
C ILE A 26 22.02 -4.67 13.00
N ALA A 27 23.15 -4.41 13.64
CA ALA A 27 23.57 -5.15 14.81
C ALA A 27 22.60 -4.95 16.00
N ASP A 28 22.11 -3.72 16.19
CA ASP A 28 21.07 -3.43 17.22
C ASP A 28 19.77 -4.20 16.97
N LEU A 29 19.30 -4.25 15.73
CA LEU A 29 18.13 -5.03 15.33
C LEU A 29 18.31 -6.51 15.75
N ARG A 30 19.42 -7.14 15.35
CA ARG A 30 19.71 -8.54 15.68
C ARG A 30 19.78 -8.77 17.19
N ARG A 31 20.42 -7.86 17.92
CA ARG A 31 20.51 -7.92 19.38
C ARG A 31 19.13 -7.84 20.05
N ARG A 32 18.24 -6.96 19.58
CA ARG A 32 16.88 -6.81 20.10
C ARG A 32 16.01 -8.03 19.79
N ILE A 33 16.14 -8.61 18.61
CA ILE A 33 15.44 -9.87 18.27
C ILE A 33 15.93 -11.00 19.23
N ALA A 34 17.23 -11.13 19.46
CA ALA A 34 17.77 -12.13 20.35
C ALA A 34 17.37 -11.93 21.82
N ALA A 35 17.13 -10.70 22.25
CA ALA A 35 16.69 -10.35 23.60
C ALA A 35 15.17 -10.33 23.79
N TRP A 36 14.40 -10.66 22.74
CA TRP A 36 12.95 -10.66 22.80
C TRP A 36 12.41 -11.64 23.87
N ARG A 37 11.44 -11.19 24.63
CA ARG A 37 10.72 -12.00 25.63
C ARG A 37 9.37 -12.44 25.06
N PRO A 38 9.20 -13.71 24.70
CA PRO A 38 7.91 -14.20 24.23
C PRO A 38 6.86 -14.14 25.35
N PRO A 39 5.58 -13.84 25.02
CA PRO A 39 4.48 -14.09 25.93
C PRO A 39 4.21 -15.59 26.06
N GLU A 40 3.27 -15.96 26.90
CA GLU A 40 2.69 -17.30 26.91
C GLU A 40 1.96 -17.57 25.57
N ARG A 41 1.87 -18.87 25.24
CA ARG A 41 1.11 -19.30 24.07
C ARG A 41 -0.37 -18.95 24.23
N GLU A 42 -1.00 -18.53 23.13
CA GLU A 42 -2.45 -18.38 23.02
C GLU A 42 -3.19 -19.68 23.40
N PRO A 43 -4.32 -19.61 24.16
CA PRO A 43 -5.09 -20.79 24.57
C PRO A 43 -6.10 -21.28 23.50
N VAL A 44 -6.01 -20.75 22.27
CA VAL A 44 -6.82 -21.14 21.12
C VAL A 44 -5.94 -21.76 20.04
N ASP A 45 -6.52 -22.59 19.17
CA ASP A 45 -5.75 -23.24 18.10
C ASP A 45 -5.83 -22.48 16.77
N ASP A 46 -6.51 -21.33 16.75
CA ASP A 46 -6.69 -20.46 15.59
C ASP A 46 -6.12 -19.04 15.85
N GLN A 47 -6.37 -18.13 14.92
CA GLN A 47 -5.93 -16.74 15.00
C GLN A 47 -6.96 -15.77 15.63
N SER A 48 -7.99 -16.29 16.31
CA SER A 48 -9.06 -15.46 16.87
C SER A 48 -8.60 -14.50 17.97
N GLN A 49 -7.41 -14.75 18.56
CA GLN A 49 -6.73 -13.87 19.49
C GLN A 49 -5.56 -13.07 18.88
N GLY A 50 -5.44 -13.08 17.55
CA GLY A 50 -4.36 -12.40 16.82
C GLY A 50 -3.25 -13.34 16.36
N VAL A 51 -2.06 -12.78 16.15
CA VAL A 51 -0.91 -13.50 15.61
C VAL A 51 -0.41 -14.56 16.58
N GLN A 52 -0.31 -15.81 16.12
CA GLN A 52 0.08 -16.95 16.93
C GLN A 52 1.57 -16.91 17.30
N LEU A 53 1.90 -17.31 18.52
CA LEU A 53 3.26 -17.33 19.06
C LEU A 53 4.22 -18.13 18.16
N ALA A 54 3.80 -19.28 17.65
CA ALA A 54 4.62 -20.13 16.79
C ALA A 54 5.05 -19.41 15.49
N THR A 55 4.15 -18.64 14.87
CA THR A 55 4.46 -17.83 13.70
C THR A 55 5.50 -16.76 14.01
N VAL A 56 5.31 -16.02 15.12
CA VAL A 56 6.24 -14.97 15.54
C VAL A 56 7.61 -15.54 15.87
N GLN A 57 7.69 -16.72 16.50
CA GLN A 57 8.95 -17.41 16.79
C GLN A 57 9.67 -17.82 15.51
N ALA A 58 8.98 -18.40 14.53
CA ALA A 58 9.55 -18.76 13.24
C ALA A 58 10.07 -17.54 12.47
N LEU A 59 9.27 -16.44 12.42
CA LEU A 59 9.67 -15.18 11.83
C LEU A 59 10.91 -14.59 12.52
N ALA A 60 10.91 -14.49 13.84
CA ALA A 60 12.01 -13.92 14.61
C ALA A 60 13.30 -14.71 14.43
N SER A 61 13.20 -16.05 14.41
CA SER A 61 14.34 -16.93 14.16
C SER A 61 14.95 -16.67 12.78
N TYR A 62 14.12 -16.69 11.74
CA TYR A 62 14.57 -16.43 10.37
C TYR A 62 15.17 -15.02 10.22
N TRP A 63 14.54 -14.02 10.82
CA TRP A 63 15.01 -12.62 10.77
C TRP A 63 16.38 -12.44 11.44
N ALA A 64 16.62 -13.16 12.56
CA ALA A 64 17.89 -13.09 13.28
C ALA A 64 19.05 -13.79 12.56
N THR A 65 18.78 -14.91 11.85
CA THR A 65 19.81 -15.86 11.42
C THR A 65 20.05 -15.94 9.92
N GLU A 66 19.00 -15.75 9.09
CA GLU A 66 19.05 -15.99 7.64
C GLU A 66 18.81 -14.71 6.82
N TYR A 67 18.00 -13.78 7.36
CA TYR A 67 17.67 -12.53 6.68
C TYR A 67 18.85 -11.56 6.62
N ASP A 68 19.03 -10.92 5.49
CA ASP A 68 20.07 -9.91 5.26
C ASP A 68 19.50 -8.64 4.63
N TRP A 69 19.41 -7.56 5.43
CA TRP A 69 18.97 -6.24 4.97
C TRP A 69 19.79 -5.69 3.80
N ARG A 70 21.08 -6.06 3.70
CA ARG A 70 21.94 -5.57 2.61
C ARG A 70 21.43 -5.99 1.22
N ARG A 71 20.71 -7.10 1.14
CA ARG A 71 20.04 -7.52 -0.11
C ARG A 71 18.90 -6.57 -0.49
N CYS A 72 18.07 -6.16 0.46
CA CYS A 72 17.02 -5.17 0.26
C CYS A 72 17.62 -3.81 -0.13
N GLU A 73 18.63 -3.36 0.61
CA GLU A 73 19.34 -2.11 0.34
C GLU A 73 19.94 -2.10 -1.08
N ALA A 74 20.53 -3.19 -1.53
CA ALA A 74 21.05 -3.34 -2.88
C ALA A 74 19.95 -3.29 -3.95
N LYS A 75 18.80 -3.98 -3.72
CA LYS A 75 17.62 -3.92 -4.61
C LYS A 75 17.10 -2.49 -4.74
N LEU A 76 16.95 -1.78 -3.63
CA LEU A 76 16.48 -0.40 -3.62
C LEU A 76 17.46 0.52 -4.34
N ASN A 77 18.75 0.42 -4.05
CA ASN A 77 19.79 1.26 -4.67
C ASN A 77 20.06 0.97 -6.16
N ALA A 78 19.56 -0.16 -6.67
CA ALA A 78 19.56 -0.43 -8.10
C ALA A 78 18.49 0.37 -8.87
N LEU A 79 17.53 0.97 -8.15
CA LEU A 79 16.47 1.80 -8.73
C LEU A 79 16.77 3.29 -8.55
N PRO A 80 16.40 4.13 -9.52
CA PRO A 80 16.51 5.58 -9.37
C PRO A 80 15.56 6.06 -8.25
N GLN A 81 16.12 6.65 -7.20
CA GLN A 81 15.38 7.16 -6.04
C GLN A 81 15.70 8.62 -5.80
N PHE A 82 14.71 9.34 -5.31
CA PHE A 82 14.80 10.78 -5.11
C PHE A 82 14.03 11.23 -3.87
N THR A 83 14.34 12.47 -3.44
CA THR A 83 13.53 13.22 -2.48
C THR A 83 13.20 14.59 -3.03
N THR A 84 12.04 15.12 -2.65
CA THR A 84 11.65 16.50 -2.93
C THR A 84 10.83 17.03 -1.75
N GLU A 85 11.03 18.29 -1.38
CA GLU A 85 10.26 18.91 -0.31
C GLU A 85 8.90 19.37 -0.86
N ILE A 86 7.80 18.92 -0.26
CA ILE A 86 6.44 19.39 -0.56
C ILE A 86 5.77 19.79 0.75
N ASP A 87 5.27 21.00 0.83
CA ASP A 87 4.61 21.54 2.03
C ASP A 87 5.43 21.42 3.31
N GLY A 88 6.75 21.59 3.23
CA GLY A 88 7.68 21.49 4.37
C GLY A 88 7.98 20.05 4.80
N LEU A 89 7.69 19.05 3.96
CA LEU A 89 7.98 17.64 4.21
C LEU A 89 8.80 17.06 3.06
N ASP A 90 9.92 16.42 3.37
CA ASP A 90 10.66 15.63 2.37
C ASP A 90 9.85 14.41 1.96
N VAL A 91 9.48 14.33 0.69
CA VAL A 91 8.80 13.17 0.07
C VAL A 91 9.84 12.37 -0.68
N HIS A 92 10.05 11.14 -0.26
CA HIS A 92 10.86 10.14 -0.96
C HIS A 92 10.04 9.45 -2.04
N PHE A 93 10.65 9.13 -3.18
CA PHE A 93 10.00 8.35 -4.23
C PHE A 93 11.00 7.60 -5.12
N ILE A 94 10.56 6.46 -5.65
CA ILE A 94 11.22 5.75 -6.74
C ILE A 94 10.64 6.31 -8.05
N HIS A 95 11.48 6.56 -9.06
CA HIS A 95 11.03 7.00 -10.38
C HIS A 95 11.79 6.26 -11.47
N VAL A 96 11.12 5.32 -12.12
CA VAL A 96 11.67 4.50 -13.21
C VAL A 96 10.98 4.86 -14.51
N ARG A 97 11.74 5.35 -15.46
CA ARG A 97 11.25 5.63 -16.82
C ARG A 97 11.40 4.40 -17.70
N SER A 98 10.40 4.16 -18.51
CA SER A 98 10.49 3.17 -19.57
C SER A 98 11.46 3.61 -20.67
N ALA A 99 12.13 2.65 -21.29
CA ALA A 99 12.88 2.86 -22.54
C ALA A 99 11.95 3.03 -23.76
N GLN A 100 10.67 2.67 -23.63
CA GLN A 100 9.69 2.77 -24.71
C GLN A 100 9.23 4.21 -24.90
N GLN A 101 9.05 4.63 -26.16
CA GLN A 101 8.53 5.96 -26.46
C GLN A 101 7.05 6.06 -26.06
N ASN A 102 6.64 7.24 -25.61
CA ASN A 102 5.25 7.56 -25.22
C ASN A 102 4.70 6.68 -24.08
N ALA A 103 5.57 6.19 -23.17
CA ALA A 103 5.13 5.53 -21.96
C ALA A 103 4.16 6.42 -21.18
N LEU A 104 3.05 5.84 -20.68
CA LEU A 104 2.06 6.56 -19.89
C LEU A 104 2.58 6.75 -18.47
N PRO A 105 2.72 7.98 -17.95
CA PRO A 105 3.15 8.18 -16.57
C PRO A 105 2.11 7.64 -15.59
N LEU A 106 2.57 6.88 -14.60
CA LEU A 106 1.77 6.22 -13.59
C LEU A 106 2.34 6.51 -12.20
N ILE A 107 1.53 7.11 -11.32
CA ILE A 107 1.87 7.18 -9.90
C ILE A 107 1.18 6.03 -9.15
N VAL A 108 1.95 5.28 -8.36
CA VAL A 108 1.48 4.12 -7.59
C VAL A 108 1.60 4.41 -6.11
N SER A 109 0.48 4.35 -5.39
CA SER A 109 0.44 4.61 -3.95
C SER A 109 0.20 3.32 -3.17
N HIS A 110 1.10 3.04 -2.23
CA HIS A 110 0.96 1.93 -1.29
C HIS A 110 0.01 2.26 -0.13
N GLY A 111 -0.15 1.32 0.79
CA GLY A 111 -0.93 1.47 2.03
C GLY A 111 -0.21 0.96 3.28
N TRP A 112 -1.00 0.58 4.29
CA TRP A 112 -0.55 -0.01 5.53
C TRP A 112 -1.02 -1.47 5.62
N PRO A 113 -0.22 -2.42 6.08
CA PRO A 113 1.16 -2.32 6.60
C PRO A 113 2.24 -2.36 5.52
N GLY A 114 1.87 -2.18 4.24
CA GLY A 114 2.79 -2.12 3.12
C GLY A 114 3.68 -0.87 3.10
N SER A 115 4.50 -0.77 2.08
CA SER A 115 5.37 0.35 1.78
C SER A 115 5.74 0.35 0.29
N ILE A 116 6.73 1.13 -0.11
CA ILE A 116 7.31 1.05 -1.45
C ILE A 116 7.82 -0.36 -1.80
N ILE A 117 8.20 -1.17 -0.78
CA ILE A 117 8.68 -2.55 -0.98
C ILE A 117 7.61 -3.42 -1.65
N GLU A 118 6.34 -3.24 -1.28
CA GLU A 118 5.21 -3.94 -1.87
C GLU A 118 5.12 -3.76 -3.38
N GLN A 119 5.54 -2.59 -3.88
CA GLN A 119 5.35 -2.20 -5.27
C GLN A 119 6.56 -2.54 -6.17
N LEU A 120 7.68 -3.05 -5.63
CA LEU A 120 8.91 -3.22 -6.40
C LEU A 120 8.76 -4.20 -7.57
N LYS A 121 7.96 -5.24 -7.39
CA LYS A 121 7.82 -6.33 -8.38
C LYS A 121 7.01 -5.95 -9.61
N ILE A 122 6.21 -4.88 -9.57
CA ILE A 122 5.46 -4.40 -10.74
C ILE A 122 6.24 -3.41 -11.60
N ILE A 123 7.39 -2.90 -11.12
CA ILE A 123 8.15 -1.88 -11.84
C ILE A 123 8.59 -2.40 -13.20
N GLU A 124 9.28 -3.51 -13.25
CA GLU A 124 9.82 -4.06 -14.49
C GLU A 124 8.74 -4.50 -15.47
N PRO A 125 7.67 -5.25 -15.06
CA PRO A 125 6.55 -5.56 -15.95
C PRO A 125 5.83 -4.34 -16.55
N LEU A 126 5.80 -3.20 -15.84
CA LEU A 126 5.17 -1.98 -16.32
C LEU A 126 6.10 -1.13 -17.20
N THR A 127 7.39 -1.07 -16.87
CA THR A 127 8.35 -0.24 -17.62
C THR A 127 8.93 -0.94 -18.86
N ASN A 128 8.95 -2.27 -18.87
CA ASN A 128 9.42 -3.11 -19.98
C ASN A 128 8.38 -4.18 -20.37
N PRO A 129 7.16 -3.81 -20.77
CA PRO A 129 6.08 -4.76 -21.01
C PRO A 129 6.35 -5.80 -22.08
N THR A 130 7.25 -5.55 -23.02
CA THR A 130 7.59 -6.49 -24.11
C THR A 130 8.22 -7.78 -23.61
N GLU A 131 8.93 -7.75 -22.50
CA GLU A 131 9.48 -8.95 -21.84
C GLU A 131 8.46 -9.64 -20.93
N HIS A 132 7.26 -9.01 -20.75
CA HIS A 132 6.21 -9.46 -19.84
C HIS A 132 4.84 -9.60 -20.53
N GLY A 133 4.82 -10.06 -21.78
CA GLY A 133 3.60 -10.40 -22.52
C GLY A 133 2.77 -9.20 -23.00
N GLY A 134 3.29 -7.98 -22.87
CA GLY A 134 2.68 -6.76 -23.41
C GLY A 134 3.35 -6.27 -24.69
N SER A 135 2.96 -5.09 -25.14
CA SER A 135 3.53 -4.39 -26.28
C SER A 135 4.24 -3.09 -25.83
N ALA A 136 5.08 -2.53 -26.68
CA ALA A 136 5.76 -1.26 -26.38
C ALA A 136 4.79 -0.13 -26.03
N SER A 137 3.59 -0.12 -26.64
CA SER A 137 2.53 0.87 -26.35
C SER A 137 1.89 0.68 -24.97
N ASP A 138 2.13 -0.44 -24.29
CA ASP A 138 1.60 -0.71 -22.94
C ASP A 138 2.52 -0.20 -21.82
N ALA A 139 3.66 0.40 -22.19
CA ALA A 139 4.67 0.86 -21.25
C ALA A 139 4.18 2.01 -20.34
N PHE A 140 4.70 2.02 -19.10
CA PHE A 140 4.50 3.10 -18.14
C PHE A 140 5.85 3.67 -17.67
N ASP A 141 5.87 4.98 -17.43
CA ASP A 141 6.84 5.58 -16.51
C ASP A 141 6.26 5.46 -15.10
N VAL A 142 7.00 4.87 -14.17
CA VAL A 142 6.47 4.52 -12.85
C VAL A 142 7.05 5.41 -11.77
N VAL A 143 6.18 6.05 -10.98
CA VAL A 143 6.52 6.85 -9.80
C VAL A 143 5.90 6.21 -8.57
N ILE A 144 6.72 5.83 -7.58
CA ILE A 144 6.27 5.16 -6.35
C ILE A 144 6.74 5.99 -5.15
N PRO A 145 5.92 6.92 -4.63
CA PRO A 145 6.27 7.67 -3.45
C PRO A 145 6.10 6.85 -2.16
N SER A 146 6.98 7.06 -1.18
CA SER A 146 6.70 6.72 0.22
C SER A 146 5.68 7.70 0.77
N LEU A 147 4.59 7.22 1.37
CA LEU A 147 3.59 8.09 1.99
C LEU A 147 4.21 8.97 3.09
N PRO A 148 3.70 10.19 3.33
CA PRO A 148 4.10 11.00 4.47
C PRO A 148 4.03 10.23 5.79
N GLY A 149 5.16 10.15 6.50
CA GLY A 149 5.27 9.36 7.72
C GLY A 149 5.58 7.88 7.54
N TYR A 150 5.83 7.42 6.31
CA TYR A 150 6.18 6.04 5.94
C TYR A 150 7.56 6.00 5.29
N GLY A 151 8.22 4.86 5.42
CA GLY A 151 9.46 4.57 4.71
C GLY A 151 10.49 5.69 4.84
N PHE A 152 11.00 6.18 3.73
CA PHE A 152 12.03 7.24 3.72
C PHE A 152 11.46 8.66 3.60
N SER A 153 10.14 8.83 3.52
CA SER A 153 9.54 10.16 3.59
C SER A 153 9.60 10.75 5.00
N GLY A 154 9.59 12.06 5.08
CA GLY A 154 9.54 12.80 6.34
C GLY A 154 8.33 12.44 7.19
N LYS A 155 8.48 12.58 8.51
CA LYS A 155 7.39 12.37 9.48
C LYS A 155 6.70 13.70 9.73
N PRO A 156 5.38 13.82 9.46
CA PRO A 156 4.64 15.04 9.75
C PRO A 156 4.81 15.48 11.22
N ALA A 157 5.27 16.69 11.43
CA ALA A 157 5.42 17.30 12.77
C ALA A 157 4.12 17.93 13.28
N ALA A 158 3.14 18.12 12.38
CA ALA A 158 1.83 18.71 12.69
C ALA A 158 0.70 17.84 12.14
N THR A 159 -0.51 18.02 12.65
CA THR A 159 -1.73 17.43 12.10
C THR A 159 -2.08 18.01 10.74
N GLY A 160 -3.01 17.37 10.00
CA GLY A 160 -3.50 17.86 8.71
C GLY A 160 -2.86 17.18 7.49
N TRP A 161 -1.95 16.23 7.66
CA TRP A 161 -1.48 15.35 6.58
C TRP A 161 -2.45 14.19 6.38
N GLY A 162 -3.70 14.51 6.02
CA GLY A 162 -4.73 13.54 5.62
C GLY A 162 -4.71 13.28 4.11
N LEU A 163 -5.66 12.46 3.65
CA LEU A 163 -5.76 11.97 2.27
C LEU A 163 -5.76 13.09 1.24
N ASP A 164 -6.53 14.15 1.47
CA ASP A 164 -6.64 15.29 0.55
C ASP A 164 -5.33 16.06 0.39
N ARG A 165 -4.55 16.19 1.47
CA ARG A 165 -3.24 16.85 1.39
C ARG A 165 -2.21 15.98 0.70
N ILE A 166 -2.23 14.67 0.95
CA ILE A 166 -1.38 13.71 0.25
C ILE A 166 -1.71 13.71 -1.25
N ALA A 167 -3.00 13.71 -1.62
CA ALA A 167 -3.43 13.79 -3.01
C ALA A 167 -2.90 15.07 -3.73
N ARG A 168 -2.95 16.24 -3.07
CA ARG A 168 -2.34 17.47 -3.60
C ARG A 168 -0.82 17.35 -3.74
N ALA A 169 -0.15 16.74 -2.74
CA ALA A 169 1.28 16.52 -2.80
C ALA A 169 1.69 15.64 -4.00
N TRP A 170 0.89 14.63 -4.32
CA TRP A 170 1.12 13.77 -5.49
C TRP A 170 0.96 14.53 -6.82
N ALA A 171 -0.03 15.42 -6.92
CA ALA A 171 -0.17 16.29 -8.09
C ALA A 171 1.05 17.22 -8.24
N VAL A 172 1.53 17.82 -7.14
CA VAL A 172 2.76 18.62 -7.14
C VAL A 172 3.98 17.79 -7.55
N LEU A 173 4.10 16.55 -7.03
CA LEU A 173 5.20 15.65 -7.40
C LEU A 173 5.20 15.37 -8.90
N MET A 174 4.05 14.97 -9.47
CA MET A 174 3.94 14.67 -10.90
C MET A 174 4.24 15.90 -11.77
N GLY A 175 3.78 17.08 -11.36
CA GLY A 175 4.11 18.35 -12.03
C GLY A 175 5.62 18.68 -12.00
N ARG A 176 6.31 18.47 -10.87
CA ARG A 176 7.78 18.65 -10.74
C ARG A 176 8.58 17.68 -11.61
N LEU A 177 8.02 16.49 -11.86
CA LEU A 177 8.61 15.53 -12.78
C LEU A 177 8.33 15.85 -14.26
N GLY A 178 7.58 16.93 -14.52
CA GLY A 178 7.22 17.38 -15.87
C GLY A 178 6.07 16.63 -16.51
N TYR A 179 5.32 15.86 -15.74
CA TYR A 179 4.18 15.10 -16.25
C TYR A 179 2.91 15.97 -16.26
N THR A 180 2.44 16.32 -17.44
CA THR A 180 1.20 17.07 -17.68
C THR A 180 0.01 16.15 -17.97
N ARG A 181 0.25 14.86 -18.17
CA ARG A 181 -0.75 13.81 -18.35
C ARG A 181 -0.25 12.55 -17.67
N TYR A 182 -1.04 11.98 -16.78
CA TYR A 182 -0.69 10.77 -16.04
C TYR A 182 -1.94 10.06 -15.50
N VAL A 183 -1.75 8.84 -15.02
CA VAL A 183 -2.77 8.06 -14.32
C VAL A 183 -2.29 7.71 -12.92
N ALA A 184 -3.21 7.35 -12.02
CA ALA A 184 -2.87 6.95 -10.67
C ALA A 184 -3.41 5.55 -10.35
N GLN A 185 -2.64 4.81 -9.56
CA GLN A 185 -3.02 3.50 -9.03
C GLN A 185 -2.87 3.48 -7.51
N GLY A 186 -3.76 2.75 -6.82
CA GLY A 186 -3.64 2.52 -5.40
C GLY A 186 -4.43 1.32 -4.89
N GLY A 187 -3.84 0.66 -3.89
CA GLY A 187 -4.50 -0.27 -2.98
C GLY A 187 -4.52 0.31 -1.57
N ASP A 188 -5.36 -0.18 -0.67
CA ASP A 188 -5.47 0.29 0.71
C ASP A 188 -5.56 1.84 0.81
N TRP A 189 -4.68 2.52 1.57
CA TRP A 189 -4.61 3.99 1.60
C TRP A 189 -4.40 4.60 0.21
N GLY A 190 -3.65 3.92 -0.64
CA GLY A 190 -3.43 4.36 -2.02
C GLY A 190 -4.73 4.48 -2.81
N THR A 191 -5.73 3.62 -2.55
CA THR A 191 -7.07 3.77 -3.11
C THR A 191 -7.71 5.10 -2.72
N ALA A 192 -7.72 5.40 -1.43
CA ALA A 192 -8.33 6.62 -0.91
C ALA A 192 -7.62 7.89 -1.40
N ILE A 193 -6.29 7.81 -1.55
CA ILE A 193 -5.46 8.90 -2.10
C ILE A 193 -5.76 9.09 -3.59
N SER A 194 -5.80 8.01 -4.39
CA SER A 194 -6.14 8.08 -5.82
C SER A 194 -7.54 8.64 -6.05
N ALA A 195 -8.52 8.22 -5.23
CA ALA A 195 -9.87 8.77 -5.25
C ALA A 195 -9.88 10.26 -4.86
N ALA A 196 -9.10 10.67 -3.87
CA ALA A 196 -8.97 12.08 -3.49
C ALA A 196 -8.33 12.93 -4.60
N MET A 197 -7.30 12.40 -5.30
CA MET A 197 -6.74 13.06 -6.50
C MET A 197 -7.80 13.26 -7.57
N ALA A 198 -8.62 12.25 -7.83
CA ALA A 198 -9.68 12.31 -8.82
C ALA A 198 -10.80 13.31 -8.44
N ARG A 199 -11.25 13.32 -7.17
CA ARG A 199 -12.24 14.31 -6.67
C ARG A 199 -11.74 15.74 -6.74
N GLN A 200 -10.46 15.96 -6.50
CA GLN A 200 -9.82 17.27 -6.59
C GLN A 200 -9.55 17.70 -8.05
N ALA A 201 -9.86 16.85 -9.02
CA ALA A 201 -9.52 17.05 -10.43
C ALA A 201 -8.03 17.44 -10.59
N ALA A 202 -7.14 16.67 -9.97
CA ALA A 202 -5.70 16.93 -9.97
C ALA A 202 -5.20 17.19 -11.39
N GLU A 203 -4.45 18.28 -11.56
CA GLU A 203 -3.98 18.71 -12.88
C GLU A 203 -3.22 17.59 -13.59
N GLY A 204 -3.60 17.32 -14.84
CA GLY A 204 -2.99 16.26 -15.66
C GLY A 204 -3.46 14.83 -15.36
N LEU A 205 -4.27 14.59 -14.32
CA LEU A 205 -4.80 13.27 -14.01
C LEU A 205 -5.87 12.85 -15.02
N LEU A 206 -5.61 11.78 -15.76
CA LEU A 206 -6.52 11.23 -16.78
C LEU A 206 -7.54 10.26 -16.23
N GLY A 207 -7.18 9.52 -15.20
CA GLY A 207 -7.99 8.49 -14.57
C GLY A 207 -7.25 7.75 -13.48
N ILE A 208 -7.97 6.88 -12.78
CA ILE A 208 -7.44 6.10 -11.67
C ILE A 208 -7.73 4.61 -11.83
N HIS A 209 -6.89 3.77 -11.23
CA HIS A 209 -7.16 2.36 -10.99
C HIS A 209 -7.05 2.07 -9.50
N VAL A 210 -7.96 1.27 -8.98
CA VAL A 210 -7.92 0.83 -7.58
C VAL A 210 -8.20 -0.66 -7.48
N ASN A 211 -7.51 -1.32 -6.55
CA ASN A 211 -7.73 -2.73 -6.23
C ASN A 211 -8.37 -2.96 -4.86
N PHE A 212 -8.77 -1.89 -4.20
CA PHE A 212 -9.55 -1.91 -2.96
C PHE A 212 -10.59 -0.78 -2.98
N ALA A 213 -11.71 -0.99 -3.66
CA ALA A 213 -12.63 0.09 -4.00
C ALA A 213 -13.39 0.66 -2.78
N GLN A 214 -13.43 1.99 -2.68
CA GLN A 214 -14.30 2.73 -1.76
C GLN A 214 -15.69 2.87 -2.39
N MET A 215 -16.65 2.05 -1.98
CA MET A 215 -17.90 1.88 -2.73
C MET A 215 -19.17 1.71 -1.87
N VAL A 216 -19.04 1.67 -0.53
CA VAL A 216 -20.20 1.34 0.31
C VAL A 216 -21.16 2.52 0.37
N PRO A 217 -22.44 2.36 -0.03
CA PRO A 217 -23.43 3.44 0.04
C PRO A 217 -23.56 4.00 1.46
N LEU A 218 -23.77 5.31 1.59
CA LEU A 218 -23.85 5.98 2.90
C LEU A 218 -24.95 5.40 3.80
N GLU A 219 -26.08 4.98 3.20
CA GLU A 219 -27.17 4.30 3.92
C GLU A 219 -26.67 3.00 4.55
N MET A 220 -25.94 2.18 3.80
CA MET A 220 -25.38 0.92 4.29
C MET A 220 -24.37 1.15 5.40
N LEU A 221 -23.52 2.20 5.29
CA LEU A 221 -22.64 2.60 6.37
C LEU A 221 -23.40 3.05 7.62
N GLY A 222 -24.57 3.66 7.47
CA GLY A 222 -25.47 4.00 8.57
C GLY A 222 -25.92 2.75 9.32
N HIS A 223 -26.43 1.74 8.62
CA HIS A 223 -26.82 0.45 9.19
C HIS A 223 -25.66 -0.26 9.86
N ILE A 224 -24.50 -0.34 9.20
CA ILE A 224 -23.28 -0.93 9.79
C ILE A 224 -22.91 -0.22 11.10
N ARG A 225 -22.93 1.10 11.12
CA ARG A 225 -22.59 1.89 12.32
C ARG A 225 -23.53 1.64 13.49
N ASN A 226 -24.80 1.38 13.22
CA ASN A 226 -25.80 1.03 14.22
C ASN A 226 -25.70 -0.43 14.69
N GLY A 227 -24.92 -1.26 14.01
CA GLY A 227 -24.87 -2.71 14.27
C GLY A 227 -26.07 -3.47 13.72
N ASP A 228 -26.78 -2.89 12.75
CA ASP A 228 -27.95 -3.52 12.13
C ASP A 228 -27.51 -4.72 11.26
N PRO A 229 -28.35 -5.72 11.10
CA PRO A 229 -28.12 -6.78 10.11
C PRO A 229 -28.21 -6.21 8.69
N ALA A 230 -27.67 -6.96 7.71
CA ALA A 230 -27.77 -6.59 6.31
C ALA A 230 -29.23 -6.38 5.89
N PRO A 231 -29.60 -5.23 5.29
CA PRO A 231 -30.96 -4.95 4.84
C PRO A 231 -31.49 -5.99 3.84
N ALA A 232 -32.79 -6.19 3.85
CA ALA A 232 -33.44 -7.04 2.84
C ALA A 232 -33.34 -6.42 1.44
N GLY A 233 -33.23 -7.26 0.40
CA GLY A 233 -33.18 -6.83 -0.99
C GLY A 233 -31.80 -6.61 -1.57
N LEU A 234 -30.75 -6.75 -0.77
CA LEU A 234 -29.38 -6.79 -1.28
C LEU A 234 -29.13 -8.07 -2.08
N SER A 235 -28.38 -7.98 -3.17
CA SER A 235 -27.84 -9.15 -3.87
C SER A 235 -26.85 -9.89 -2.97
N ASP A 236 -26.52 -11.14 -3.31
CA ASP A 236 -25.55 -11.94 -2.53
C ASP A 236 -24.19 -11.25 -2.42
N ALA A 237 -23.71 -10.61 -3.51
CA ALA A 237 -22.46 -9.87 -3.51
C ALA A 237 -22.51 -8.62 -2.60
N GLU A 238 -23.61 -7.87 -2.62
CA GLU A 238 -23.80 -6.69 -1.76
C GLU A 238 -23.93 -7.09 -0.29
N LYS A 239 -24.63 -8.18 -0.01
CA LYS A 239 -24.75 -8.73 1.34
C LYS A 239 -23.38 -9.18 1.87
N ALA A 240 -22.60 -9.90 1.05
CA ALA A 240 -21.25 -10.30 1.41
C ALA A 240 -20.37 -9.08 1.71
N ALA A 241 -20.39 -8.06 0.85
CA ALA A 241 -19.63 -6.82 1.07
C ALA A 241 -20.09 -6.09 2.33
N TYR A 242 -21.40 -6.05 2.62
CA TYR A 242 -21.93 -5.48 3.85
C TYR A 242 -21.37 -6.18 5.09
N GLU A 243 -21.42 -7.51 5.12
CA GLU A 243 -20.94 -8.33 6.24
C GLU A 243 -19.42 -8.19 6.42
N GLN A 244 -18.66 -8.17 5.32
CA GLN A 244 -17.21 -7.95 5.32
C GLN A 244 -16.84 -6.57 5.90
N VAL A 245 -17.54 -5.51 5.48
CA VAL A 245 -17.28 -4.14 5.99
C VAL A 245 -17.71 -4.02 7.46
N ALA A 246 -18.84 -4.63 7.86
CA ALA A 246 -19.26 -4.66 9.25
C ALA A 246 -18.20 -5.36 10.13
N PHE A 247 -17.72 -6.52 9.69
CA PHE A 247 -16.64 -7.23 10.37
C PHE A 247 -15.38 -6.37 10.46
N ALA A 248 -14.93 -5.79 9.33
CA ALA A 248 -13.74 -4.94 9.28
C ALA A 248 -13.86 -3.71 10.19
N THR A 249 -15.03 -3.11 10.28
CA THR A 249 -15.27 -1.93 11.11
C THR A 249 -15.13 -2.22 12.61
N TYR A 250 -15.61 -3.38 13.07
CA TYR A 250 -15.69 -3.70 14.51
C TYR A 250 -14.64 -4.69 15.00
N ARG A 251 -14.04 -5.49 14.13
CA ARG A 251 -13.13 -6.58 14.50
C ARG A 251 -11.68 -6.34 14.14
N ARG A 252 -11.35 -5.24 13.46
CA ARG A 252 -9.98 -4.87 13.14
C ARG A 252 -9.34 -4.06 14.25
N GLY A 253 -8.73 -4.76 15.20
CA GLY A 253 -8.12 -4.16 16.38
C GLY A 253 -7.10 -3.08 16.06
N TYR A 254 -6.22 -3.31 15.10
CA TYR A 254 -5.20 -2.33 14.71
C TYR A 254 -5.80 -1.01 14.19
N GLY A 255 -6.85 -1.08 13.36
CA GLY A 255 -7.48 0.11 12.80
C GLY A 255 -8.10 1.00 13.88
N VAL A 256 -8.75 0.39 14.87
CA VAL A 256 -9.32 1.10 16.04
C VAL A 256 -8.22 1.73 16.90
N ILE A 257 -7.17 0.99 17.22
CA ILE A 257 -6.07 1.50 18.04
C ILE A 257 -5.32 2.62 17.32
N GLN A 258 -4.97 2.44 16.04
CA GLN A 258 -4.28 3.46 15.25
C GLN A 258 -5.15 4.71 15.02
N GLY A 259 -6.46 4.53 14.86
CA GLY A 259 -7.42 5.64 14.72
C GLY A 259 -7.66 6.44 16.00
N THR A 260 -7.39 5.87 17.18
CA THR A 260 -7.71 6.49 18.48
C THR A 260 -6.48 6.79 19.33
N ARG A 261 -5.49 5.91 19.36
CA ARG A 261 -4.33 5.96 20.27
C ARG A 261 -3.00 5.62 19.58
N PRO A 262 -2.67 6.23 18.41
CA PRO A 262 -1.45 5.87 17.65
C PRO A 262 -0.17 6.10 18.45
N GLN A 263 -0.12 7.13 19.31
CA GLN A 263 1.04 7.41 20.13
C GLN A 263 1.25 6.34 21.20
N THR A 264 0.18 5.82 21.80
CA THR A 264 0.27 4.84 22.88
C THR A 264 0.86 3.53 22.38
N ILE A 265 0.34 2.98 21.28
CA ILE A 265 0.91 1.76 20.69
C ILE A 265 2.31 2.00 20.12
N GLY A 266 2.58 3.23 19.65
CA GLY A 266 3.86 3.63 19.08
C GLY A 266 5.06 3.41 20.01
N TYR A 267 4.91 3.55 21.32
CA TYR A 267 6.02 3.27 22.26
C TYR A 267 6.47 1.81 22.17
N SER A 268 5.53 0.87 22.08
CA SER A 268 5.86 -0.56 21.95
C SER A 268 6.43 -0.87 20.56
N LEU A 269 5.84 -0.31 19.50
CA LEU A 269 6.27 -0.56 18.12
C LEU A 269 7.66 0.01 17.81
N ALA A 270 8.07 1.06 18.52
CA ALA A 270 9.40 1.66 18.39
C ALA A 270 10.46 0.96 19.24
N ASP A 271 10.07 0.15 20.23
CA ASP A 271 11.01 -0.46 21.18
C ASP A 271 11.33 -1.92 20.86
N THR A 272 10.39 -2.68 20.27
CA THR A 272 10.62 -4.09 19.95
C THR A 272 10.37 -4.41 18.46
N PRO A 273 11.40 -4.88 17.72
CA PRO A 273 11.22 -5.26 16.32
C PRO A 273 10.26 -6.44 16.17
N VAL A 274 10.27 -7.40 17.09
CA VAL A 274 9.38 -8.57 17.06
C VAL A 274 7.93 -8.15 17.33
N GLY A 275 7.70 -7.21 18.26
CA GLY A 275 6.39 -6.64 18.52
C GLY A 275 5.87 -5.86 17.30
N LEU A 276 6.74 -5.10 16.62
CA LEU A 276 6.41 -4.45 15.35
C LEU A 276 6.03 -5.47 14.27
N ALA A 277 6.82 -6.52 14.09
CA ALA A 277 6.53 -7.57 13.11
C ALA A 277 5.18 -8.24 13.37
N ALA A 278 4.88 -8.58 14.62
CA ALA A 278 3.58 -9.14 15.02
C ALA A 278 2.43 -8.17 14.71
N TRP A 279 2.61 -6.87 14.97
CA TRP A 279 1.60 -5.84 14.69
C TRP A 279 1.31 -5.68 13.20
N LEU A 280 2.35 -5.72 12.34
CA LEU A 280 2.18 -5.65 10.88
C LEU A 280 1.52 -6.91 10.32
N LEU A 281 1.78 -8.10 10.91
CA LEU A 281 1.15 -9.36 10.51
C LEU A 281 -0.36 -9.40 10.79
N ASP A 282 -0.84 -8.69 11.80
CA ASP A 282 -2.26 -8.71 12.24
C ASP A 282 -3.15 -7.80 11.40
N HIS A 283 -2.97 -7.80 10.07
CA HIS A 283 -3.75 -6.96 9.15
C HIS A 283 -5.15 -7.54 8.89
N ASP A 284 -5.22 -8.74 8.36
CA ASP A 284 -6.44 -9.51 8.12
C ASP A 284 -6.17 -11.01 8.16
N ALA A 285 -7.23 -11.79 8.37
CA ALA A 285 -7.12 -13.23 8.58
C ALA A 285 -6.51 -13.97 7.38
N THR A 286 -6.85 -13.56 6.16
CA THR A 286 -6.40 -14.23 4.94
C THR A 286 -4.93 -13.93 4.68
N SER A 287 -4.55 -12.66 4.67
CA SER A 287 -3.15 -12.25 4.52
C SER A 287 -2.27 -12.82 5.62
N TYR A 288 -2.75 -12.81 6.89
CA TYR A 288 -2.03 -13.44 7.99
C TYR A 288 -1.82 -14.94 7.75
N GLY A 289 -2.85 -15.67 7.33
CA GLY A 289 -2.75 -17.11 7.06
C GLY A 289 -1.67 -17.43 6.01
N HIS A 290 -1.61 -16.65 4.93
CA HIS A 290 -0.61 -16.81 3.88
C HIS A 290 0.81 -16.47 4.38
N LEU A 291 0.96 -15.36 5.09
CA LEU A 291 2.25 -14.94 5.64
C LEU A 291 2.76 -15.90 6.72
N ALA A 292 1.89 -16.40 7.59
CA ALA A 292 2.23 -17.46 8.55
C ALA A 292 2.69 -18.74 7.83
N GLY A 293 1.99 -19.10 6.74
CA GLY A 293 2.38 -20.21 5.86
C GLY A 293 3.78 -20.06 5.29
N LEU A 294 4.20 -18.86 4.87
CA LEU A 294 5.57 -18.62 4.37
C LEU A 294 6.62 -18.95 5.42
N PHE A 295 6.41 -18.57 6.69
CA PHE A 295 7.34 -18.90 7.78
C PHE A 295 7.27 -20.37 8.20
N ALA A 296 6.20 -21.07 7.88
CA ALA A 296 6.06 -22.53 8.01
C ALA A 296 6.61 -23.31 6.79
N GLY A 297 7.11 -22.61 5.74
CA GLY A 297 7.70 -23.23 4.56
C GLY A 297 6.71 -23.46 3.40
N HIS A 298 5.51 -22.86 3.45
CA HIS A 298 4.50 -22.95 2.40
C HIS A 298 4.54 -21.67 1.53
N PRO A 299 4.95 -21.74 0.26
CA PRO A 299 5.00 -20.57 -0.62
C PRO A 299 3.60 -20.04 -0.93
N TYR A 300 3.48 -18.72 -1.11
CA TYR A 300 2.24 -18.07 -1.51
C TYR A 300 2.51 -16.99 -2.56
N GLY A 301 1.91 -17.13 -3.73
CA GLY A 301 2.08 -16.19 -4.84
C GLY A 301 3.56 -15.93 -5.14
N ALA A 302 3.90 -14.67 -5.34
CA ALA A 302 5.28 -14.24 -5.55
C ALA A 302 5.95 -13.69 -4.28
N ILE A 303 5.27 -13.70 -3.11
CA ILE A 303 5.81 -13.21 -1.85
C ILE A 303 6.81 -14.22 -1.27
N THR A 304 7.93 -13.71 -0.77
CA THR A 304 8.92 -14.48 -0.03
C THR A 304 9.01 -14.01 1.42
N ARG A 305 9.64 -14.79 2.30
CA ARG A 305 9.96 -14.37 3.67
C ARG A 305 10.82 -13.12 3.69
N ASP A 306 11.78 -13.01 2.77
CA ASP A 306 12.64 -11.84 2.63
C ASP A 306 11.84 -10.59 2.26
N ASP A 307 10.88 -10.69 1.34
CA ASP A 307 10.04 -9.53 0.95
C ASP A 307 9.27 -8.98 2.16
N TRP A 308 8.67 -9.85 2.98
CA TRP A 308 7.97 -9.42 4.20
C TRP A 308 8.91 -8.78 5.22
N LEU A 309 10.10 -9.34 5.38
CA LEU A 309 11.12 -8.79 6.28
C LEU A 309 11.80 -7.55 5.72
N ASP A 310 11.93 -7.39 4.41
CA ASP A 310 12.34 -6.14 3.77
C ASP A 310 11.39 -5.00 4.18
N ASN A 311 10.08 -5.23 4.10
CA ASN A 311 9.07 -4.27 4.52
C ASN A 311 9.10 -4.00 6.04
N THR A 312 9.12 -5.05 6.85
CA THR A 312 9.17 -4.93 8.31
C THR A 312 10.44 -4.21 8.78
N SER A 313 11.59 -4.55 8.18
CA SER A 313 12.88 -3.90 8.46
C SER A 313 12.89 -2.44 8.04
N LEU A 314 12.24 -2.08 6.93
CA LEU A 314 12.08 -0.68 6.52
C LEU A 314 11.35 0.13 7.60
N TYR A 315 10.21 -0.36 8.10
CA TYR A 315 9.48 0.27 9.22
C TYR A 315 10.36 0.41 10.47
N TRP A 316 11.13 -0.62 10.80
CA TRP A 316 12.02 -0.62 11.95
C TRP A 316 13.14 0.41 11.81
N PHE A 317 13.92 0.36 10.75
CA PHE A 317 15.08 1.22 10.56
C PHE A 317 14.72 2.69 10.41
N THR A 318 13.57 2.98 9.82
CA THR A 318 13.07 4.36 9.69
C THR A 318 12.26 4.80 10.90
N ASN A 319 11.94 3.88 11.83
CA ASN A 319 11.09 4.13 12.99
C ASN A 319 9.76 4.81 12.61
N THR A 320 9.07 4.29 11.59
CA THR A 320 7.88 4.92 11.00
C THR A 320 6.56 4.30 11.46
N ALA A 321 6.56 3.29 12.32
CA ALA A 321 5.33 2.65 12.77
C ALA A 321 4.32 3.63 13.40
N THR A 322 4.80 4.54 14.27
CA THR A 322 3.95 5.54 14.92
C THR A 322 3.44 6.61 13.94
N SER A 323 4.33 7.11 13.07
CA SER A 323 3.94 8.14 12.09
C SER A 323 2.96 7.60 11.05
N ALA A 324 3.13 6.36 10.62
CA ALA A 324 2.21 5.65 9.74
C ALA A 324 0.83 5.48 10.40
N ALA A 325 0.78 5.06 11.67
CA ALA A 325 -0.45 4.92 12.43
C ALA A 325 -1.25 6.23 12.54
N ARG A 326 -0.59 7.39 12.53
CA ARG A 326 -1.26 8.70 12.60
C ARG A 326 -2.13 9.01 11.39
N LEU A 327 -1.94 8.38 10.25
CA LEU A 327 -2.84 8.54 9.10
C LEU A 327 -4.25 8.02 9.42
N TYR A 328 -4.35 6.91 10.17
CA TYR A 328 -5.63 6.40 10.68
C TYR A 328 -6.32 7.41 11.60
N TRP A 329 -5.57 7.98 12.54
CA TRP A 329 -6.09 9.02 13.43
C TRP A 329 -6.54 10.26 12.65
N GLN A 330 -5.76 10.66 11.63
CA GLN A 330 -6.09 11.81 10.79
C GLN A 330 -7.41 11.60 10.02
N LEU A 331 -7.72 10.39 9.57
CA LEU A 331 -9.02 10.06 8.99
C LEU A 331 -10.10 10.01 10.08
N ALA A 332 -9.84 9.36 11.22
CA ALA A 332 -10.82 9.17 12.27
C ALA A 332 -11.37 10.49 12.84
N ILE A 333 -10.54 11.53 12.98
CA ILE A 333 -10.99 12.85 13.46
C ILE A 333 -11.92 13.58 12.48
N THR A 334 -11.97 13.18 11.21
CA THR A 334 -12.92 13.73 10.22
C THR A 334 -14.31 13.12 10.37
N GLY A 335 -14.47 12.03 11.09
CA GLY A 335 -15.71 11.27 11.18
C GLY A 335 -16.08 10.52 9.89
N GLN A 336 -15.22 10.54 8.89
CA GLN A 336 -15.44 9.82 7.63
C GLN A 336 -15.11 8.33 7.78
N SER A 337 -15.84 7.49 7.06
CA SER A 337 -15.50 6.07 6.93
C SER A 337 -14.50 5.90 5.79
N PHE A 338 -13.52 5.04 5.98
CA PHE A 338 -12.63 4.61 4.89
C PHE A 338 -13.41 3.95 3.73
N TYR A 339 -14.51 3.27 4.04
CA TYR A 339 -15.33 2.54 3.06
C TYR A 339 -16.38 3.41 2.37
N ALA A 340 -16.50 4.68 2.72
CA ALA A 340 -17.47 5.60 2.09
C ALA A 340 -17.28 5.67 0.56
N PRO A 341 -18.35 5.88 -0.21
CA PRO A 341 -18.24 5.87 -1.66
C PRO A 341 -17.27 6.94 -2.14
N ALA A 342 -16.46 6.56 -3.13
CA ALA A 342 -15.38 7.42 -3.65
C ALA A 342 -15.88 8.71 -4.31
N ASP A 343 -17.09 8.71 -4.87
CA ASP A 343 -17.72 9.85 -5.58
C ASP A 343 -16.80 10.46 -6.66
N VAL A 344 -16.34 9.60 -7.57
CA VAL A 344 -15.35 9.95 -8.61
C VAL A 344 -16.01 10.07 -9.96
N SER A 345 -15.84 11.25 -10.62
CA SER A 345 -16.35 11.53 -11.96
C SER A 345 -15.29 11.38 -13.08
N LEU A 346 -14.01 11.32 -12.75
CA LEU A 346 -12.96 10.98 -13.71
C LEU A 346 -13.04 9.51 -14.12
N PRO A 347 -12.45 9.12 -15.27
CA PRO A 347 -12.31 7.72 -15.64
C PRO A 347 -11.72 6.90 -14.51
N ALA A 348 -12.39 5.82 -14.13
CA ALA A 348 -11.97 4.95 -13.05
C ALA A 348 -11.99 3.48 -13.46
N ALA A 349 -11.04 2.74 -13.00
CA ALA A 349 -10.91 1.31 -13.21
C ALA A 349 -10.81 0.59 -11.86
N VAL A 350 -11.43 -0.58 -11.76
CA VAL A 350 -11.43 -1.38 -10.54
C VAL A 350 -11.11 -2.83 -10.86
N THR A 351 -10.13 -3.39 -10.15
CA THR A 351 -9.89 -4.84 -10.13
C THR A 351 -10.18 -5.36 -8.71
N VAL A 352 -11.06 -6.34 -8.60
CA VAL A 352 -11.41 -7.01 -7.34
C VAL A 352 -10.64 -8.32 -7.26
N PHE A 353 -9.80 -8.47 -6.24
CA PHE A 353 -9.08 -9.71 -5.98
C PHE A 353 -9.88 -10.62 -5.05
N PRO A 354 -9.93 -11.96 -5.29
CA PRO A 354 -10.83 -12.86 -4.57
C PRO A 354 -10.51 -13.02 -3.08
N GLU A 355 -9.26 -12.78 -2.69
CA GLU A 355 -8.81 -12.89 -1.30
C GLU A 355 -8.68 -11.52 -0.60
N GLU A 356 -9.14 -10.43 -1.24
CA GLU A 356 -9.29 -9.14 -0.58
C GLU A 356 -10.40 -9.23 0.47
N TYR A 357 -10.15 -8.72 1.67
CA TYR A 357 -11.06 -8.85 2.81
C TYR A 357 -12.38 -8.06 2.67
N VAL A 358 -12.47 -7.11 1.76
CA VAL A 358 -13.73 -6.48 1.31
C VAL A 358 -13.77 -6.49 -0.21
N GLN A 359 -14.63 -7.33 -0.75
CA GLN A 359 -14.82 -7.44 -2.20
C GLN A 359 -15.90 -6.48 -2.67
N ALA A 360 -15.56 -5.64 -3.66
CA ALA A 360 -16.47 -4.63 -4.16
C ALA A 360 -17.50 -5.20 -5.13
N PRO A 361 -18.83 -5.19 -4.81
CA PRO A 361 -19.84 -5.52 -5.78
C PRO A 361 -19.91 -4.46 -6.88
N ARG A 362 -20.08 -4.91 -8.13
CA ARG A 362 -20.11 -4.02 -9.30
C ARG A 362 -21.18 -2.94 -9.17
N SER A 363 -22.37 -3.29 -8.65
CA SER A 363 -23.47 -2.35 -8.47
C SER A 363 -23.13 -1.15 -7.59
N TRP A 364 -22.44 -1.36 -6.47
CA TRP A 364 -21.99 -0.27 -5.60
C TRP A 364 -20.79 0.48 -6.20
N THR A 365 -19.92 -0.25 -6.91
CA THR A 365 -18.78 0.35 -7.58
C THR A 365 -19.21 1.33 -8.67
N GLU A 366 -20.21 0.98 -9.50
CA GLU A 366 -20.77 1.86 -10.53
C GLU A 366 -21.43 3.11 -9.95
N GLN A 367 -21.98 3.04 -8.75
CA GLN A 367 -22.52 4.20 -8.03
C GLN A 367 -21.44 5.14 -7.50
N ALA A 368 -20.32 4.59 -7.04
CA ALA A 368 -19.22 5.34 -6.44
C ALA A 368 -18.25 5.93 -7.48
N TYR A 369 -18.11 5.29 -8.64
CA TYR A 369 -17.23 5.68 -9.73
C TYR A 369 -18.06 5.92 -10.99
N HIS A 370 -18.53 7.16 -11.16
CA HIS A 370 -19.54 7.52 -12.16
C HIS A 370 -19.10 7.30 -13.62
N LYS A 371 -17.81 7.21 -13.88
CA LYS A 371 -17.23 6.87 -15.18
C LYS A 371 -16.33 5.64 -15.05
N LEU A 372 -16.93 4.51 -14.72
CA LEU A 372 -16.24 3.22 -14.63
C LEU A 372 -15.90 2.72 -16.04
N ILE A 373 -14.61 2.80 -16.43
CA ILE A 373 -14.12 2.40 -17.76
C ILE A 373 -13.63 0.94 -17.78
N TYR A 374 -13.37 0.35 -16.62
CA TYR A 374 -12.92 -1.02 -16.48
C TYR A 374 -13.35 -1.59 -15.13
N PHE A 375 -13.84 -2.83 -15.13
CA PHE A 375 -14.16 -3.58 -13.92
C PHE A 375 -13.86 -5.04 -14.18
N ASN A 376 -12.97 -5.62 -13.39
CA ASN A 376 -12.65 -7.03 -13.46
C ASN A 376 -12.63 -7.67 -12.07
N GLN A 377 -13.01 -8.94 -12.02
CA GLN A 377 -12.79 -9.81 -10.88
C GLN A 377 -11.64 -10.73 -11.23
N ALA A 378 -10.52 -10.55 -10.56
CA ALA A 378 -9.31 -11.36 -10.79
C ALA A 378 -9.54 -12.81 -10.32
N GLU A 379 -8.81 -13.73 -10.92
CA GLU A 379 -8.96 -15.16 -10.59
C GLU A 379 -8.20 -15.58 -9.32
N ARG A 380 -7.22 -14.79 -8.89
CA ARG A 380 -6.35 -15.06 -7.72
C ARG A 380 -5.72 -13.78 -7.20
N GLY A 381 -5.20 -13.83 -5.97
CA GLY A 381 -4.58 -12.72 -5.27
C GLY A 381 -5.50 -12.07 -4.25
N GLY A 382 -4.92 -11.28 -3.37
CA GLY A 382 -5.59 -10.66 -2.23
C GLY A 382 -5.16 -9.20 -2.06
N HIS A 383 -5.04 -8.80 -0.80
CA HIS A 383 -4.80 -7.42 -0.39
C HIS A 383 -3.50 -6.83 -0.97
N PHE A 384 -2.43 -7.61 -0.96
CA PHE A 384 -1.12 -7.19 -1.47
C PHE A 384 -0.90 -7.60 -2.93
N ALA A 385 -1.85 -7.28 -3.80
CA ALA A 385 -1.88 -7.74 -5.20
C ALA A 385 -0.57 -7.49 -5.97
N ALA A 386 0.08 -6.34 -5.76
CA ALA A 386 1.37 -6.00 -6.38
C ALA A 386 2.50 -6.93 -5.92
N TRP A 387 2.39 -7.47 -4.73
CA TRP A 387 3.37 -8.38 -4.14
C TRP A 387 3.08 -9.84 -4.46
N GLU A 388 1.78 -10.20 -4.35
CA GLU A 388 1.30 -11.57 -4.52
C GLU A 388 1.26 -12.00 -5.97
N GLN A 389 0.76 -11.11 -6.84
CA GLN A 389 0.46 -11.37 -8.24
C GLN A 389 0.94 -10.21 -9.15
N PRO A 390 2.25 -9.88 -9.13
CA PRO A 390 2.77 -8.70 -9.83
C PRO A 390 2.50 -8.72 -11.34
N GLN A 391 2.58 -9.87 -11.96
CA GLN A 391 2.29 -10.03 -13.39
C GLN A 391 0.81 -9.75 -13.68
N LEU A 392 -0.10 -10.37 -12.90
CA LEU A 392 -1.54 -10.20 -13.08
C LEU A 392 -1.95 -8.72 -12.86
N LEU A 393 -1.48 -8.08 -11.76
CA LEU A 393 -1.78 -6.66 -11.54
C LEU A 393 -1.25 -5.78 -12.66
N SER A 394 -0.07 -6.08 -13.22
CA SER A 394 0.48 -5.32 -14.35
C SER A 394 -0.35 -5.49 -15.62
N GLU A 395 -0.91 -6.67 -15.86
CA GLU A 395 -1.84 -6.93 -16.96
C GLU A 395 -3.16 -6.17 -16.77
N GLU A 396 -3.70 -6.18 -15.55
CA GLU A 396 -4.89 -5.40 -15.18
C GLU A 396 -4.70 -3.89 -15.42
N LEU A 397 -3.55 -3.33 -15.02
CA LEU A 397 -3.23 -1.92 -15.24
C LEU A 397 -3.10 -1.57 -16.72
N ARG A 398 -2.48 -2.43 -17.52
CA ARG A 398 -2.40 -2.27 -18.99
C ARG A 398 -3.79 -2.27 -19.62
N ALA A 399 -4.66 -3.21 -19.22
CA ALA A 399 -6.04 -3.30 -19.71
C ALA A 399 -6.88 -2.10 -19.27
N ALA A 400 -6.81 -1.73 -18.00
CA ALA A 400 -7.55 -0.64 -17.39
C ALA A 400 -7.30 0.72 -18.07
N PHE A 401 -6.04 1.02 -18.36
CA PHE A 401 -5.65 2.31 -18.91
C PHE A 401 -5.52 2.36 -20.44
N ARG A 402 -5.89 1.28 -21.14
CA ARG A 402 -5.77 1.21 -22.61
C ARG A 402 -6.45 2.37 -23.34
N THR A 403 -7.59 2.83 -22.87
CA THR A 403 -8.37 3.90 -23.49
C THR A 403 -7.91 5.31 -23.13
N LEU A 404 -6.93 5.46 -22.25
CA LEU A 404 -6.39 6.74 -21.76
C LEU A 404 -5.00 7.07 -22.30
N ARG A 405 -4.44 6.20 -23.15
CA ARG A 405 -3.13 6.37 -23.79
C ARG A 405 -3.13 7.36 -24.94
#